data_f6f40512f799a8bee3f065d9aeefee8e
#
_entry.id   f6f40512f799a8bee3f065d9aeefee8e
#
_cell.length_a   1.000
_cell.length_b   1.000
_cell.length_c   1.000
_cell.angle_alpha   90.00
_cell.angle_beta   90.00
_cell.angle_gamma   90.00
#
_symmetry.space_group_name_H-M   'P 1'
#
loop_
_entity.id
_entity.type
_entity.pdbx_description
1 polymer ?
#
loop_
_entity_poly.entity_id
_entity_poly.type
_entity_poly.pdbx_seq_one_letter_code
_entity_poly.pdbx_strand_id
1 'polypeptide(L)'
;MPALTFAPLPACSHIPGVTLLLIMEIELHPAVSLTEETFNVLIAPVEMLADALNSNLNLQRYKILFISGKYSRILTRLDRRFTSLEVRRAFTSFQLMTILEENHHSFLIVEHDPMLYEDAKQMVEYVGEALKQTSREATILLYSPALDPHLQKMTELADRVFCIYEGENAPVKGRAKMPVDQATLEAYS
;
A
#
# COMPACT_ATOMS: atom_id res chain seq x y z
N MET A 1 -44.17 -32.82 25.11
CA MET A 1 -43.11 -31.85 24.70
C MET A 1 -41.79 -32.44 25.15
N PRO A 2 -40.89 -32.92 24.24
CA PRO A 2 -39.61 -33.46 24.64
C PRO A 2 -38.59 -32.30 24.72
N ALA A 3 -37.85 -32.27 25.83
CA ALA A 3 -36.75 -31.34 26.09
C ALA A 3 -35.56 -31.63 25.18
N LEU A 4 -35.10 -30.64 24.44
CA LEU A 4 -33.85 -30.70 23.67
C LEU A 4 -32.66 -30.55 24.61
N THR A 5 -31.97 -31.67 24.84
CA THR A 5 -30.70 -31.68 25.57
C THR A 5 -29.58 -31.22 24.63
N PHE A 6 -29.01 -30.04 24.88
CA PHE A 6 -27.80 -29.58 24.20
C PHE A 6 -26.60 -30.36 24.76
N ALA A 7 -25.96 -31.16 23.90
CA ALA A 7 -24.65 -31.73 24.21
C ALA A 7 -23.56 -30.66 24.10
N PRO A 8 -22.60 -30.56 25.05
CA PRO A 8 -21.48 -29.66 24.92
C PRO A 8 -20.55 -30.08 23.78
N LEU A 9 -20.15 -29.10 22.95
CA LEU A 9 -19.15 -29.29 21.90
C LEU A 9 -17.83 -29.75 22.52
N PRO A 10 -17.08 -30.66 21.86
CA PRO A 10 -15.80 -31.10 22.38
C PRO A 10 -14.81 -29.92 22.39
N ALA A 11 -14.12 -29.78 23.52
CA ALA A 11 -13.05 -28.81 23.69
C ALA A 11 -12.00 -29.00 22.59
N CYS A 12 -11.69 -27.93 21.85
CA CYS A 12 -10.57 -27.89 20.91
C CYS A 12 -9.31 -28.33 21.65
N SER A 13 -8.81 -29.51 21.28
CA SER A 13 -7.54 -30.03 21.75
C SER A 13 -6.43 -29.07 21.31
N HIS A 14 -5.75 -28.49 22.30
CA HIS A 14 -4.58 -27.64 22.13
C HIS A 14 -3.50 -28.45 21.38
N ILE A 15 -3.24 -28.12 20.11
CA ILE A 15 -2.11 -28.66 19.35
C ILE A 15 -0.89 -27.81 19.73
N PRO A 16 0.08 -28.35 20.52
CA PRO A 16 1.27 -27.59 20.87
C PRO A 16 2.16 -27.45 19.64
N GLY A 17 2.45 -26.21 19.23
CA GLY A 17 3.45 -25.91 18.21
C GLY A 17 2.97 -25.28 16.90
N VAL A 18 1.66 -25.04 16.71
CA VAL A 18 1.18 -24.23 15.58
C VAL A 18 0.85 -22.85 16.10
N THR A 19 1.85 -21.94 16.08
CA THR A 19 1.56 -20.51 16.15
C THR A 19 0.88 -20.14 14.84
N LEU A 20 -0.45 -20.00 14.87
CA LEU A 20 -1.19 -19.42 13.78
C LEU A 20 -0.77 -17.94 13.75
N LEU A 21 0.25 -17.60 12.93
CA LEU A 21 0.52 -16.22 12.58
C LEU A 21 -0.71 -15.73 11.80
N LEU A 22 -1.60 -15.02 12.50
CA LEU A 22 -2.65 -14.23 11.87
C LEU A 22 -1.93 -13.12 11.09
N ILE A 23 -1.61 -13.42 9.83
CA ILE A 23 -1.14 -12.40 8.90
C ILE A 23 -2.36 -11.51 8.66
N MET A 24 -2.32 -10.29 9.21
CA MET A 24 -3.37 -9.31 8.96
C MET A 24 -3.17 -8.74 7.56
N GLU A 25 -4.20 -8.82 6.75
CA GLU A 25 -4.21 -8.25 5.41
C GLU A 25 -5.08 -6.99 5.38
N ILE A 26 -4.55 -5.94 4.78
CA ILE A 26 -5.29 -4.71 4.50
C ILE A 26 -5.84 -4.83 3.08
N GLU A 27 -7.11 -5.18 2.96
CA GLU A 27 -7.79 -5.22 1.68
C GLU A 27 -8.12 -3.78 1.24
N LEU A 28 -7.33 -3.24 0.34
CA LEU A 28 -7.51 -1.90 -0.19
C LEU A 28 -8.54 -1.89 -1.32
N HIS A 29 -8.49 -2.88 -2.20
CA HIS A 29 -9.35 -3.07 -3.36
C HIS A 29 -9.41 -4.59 -3.64
N PRO A 30 -10.46 -5.16 -4.28
CA PRO A 30 -10.51 -6.59 -4.59
C PRO A 30 -9.27 -7.15 -5.30
N ALA A 31 -8.56 -6.29 -6.04
CA ALA A 31 -7.31 -6.64 -6.72
C ALA A 31 -6.04 -6.27 -5.94
N VAL A 32 -6.14 -5.60 -4.78
CA VAL A 32 -4.99 -5.09 -4.01
C VAL A 32 -5.19 -5.42 -2.53
N SER A 33 -4.50 -6.45 -2.08
CA SER A 33 -4.39 -6.84 -0.68
C SER A 33 -2.95 -6.62 -0.20
N LEU A 34 -2.79 -5.85 0.87
CA LEU A 34 -1.51 -5.51 1.45
C LEU A 34 -1.31 -6.35 2.71
N THR A 35 -0.13 -6.93 2.84
CA THR A 35 0.29 -7.61 4.08
C THR A 35 0.89 -6.58 5.03
N GLU A 36 0.68 -6.73 6.32
CA GLU A 36 1.33 -5.86 7.31
C GLU A 36 2.86 -5.97 7.22
N GLU A 37 3.52 -4.87 7.59
CA GLU A 37 4.98 -4.77 7.62
C GLU A 37 5.64 -5.07 6.26
N THR A 38 5.02 -4.63 5.17
CA THR A 38 5.56 -4.77 3.83
C THR A 38 5.63 -3.43 3.09
N PHE A 39 6.60 -3.33 2.19
CA PHE A 39 6.72 -2.24 1.24
C PHE A 39 6.05 -2.61 -0.08
N ASN A 40 4.96 -1.93 -0.40
CA ASN A 40 4.17 -2.17 -1.60
C ASN A 40 4.21 -0.96 -2.52
N VAL A 41 4.19 -1.20 -3.82
CA VAL A 41 4.03 -0.18 -4.85
C VAL A 41 2.71 -0.40 -5.58
N LEU A 42 1.95 0.65 -5.75
CA LEU A 42 0.70 0.65 -6.52
C LEU A 42 0.80 1.67 -7.66
N ILE A 43 0.69 1.16 -8.88
CA ILE A 43 0.57 1.97 -10.10
C ILE A 43 -0.86 1.80 -10.60
N ALA A 44 -1.68 2.84 -10.46
CA ALA A 44 -3.11 2.78 -10.77
C ALA A 44 -3.68 4.18 -11.06
N PRO A 45 -4.82 4.27 -11.77
CA PRO A 45 -5.54 5.54 -11.92
C PRO A 45 -5.86 6.19 -10.57
N VAL A 46 -5.87 7.53 -10.55
CA VAL A 46 -6.16 8.32 -9.33
C VAL A 46 -7.52 7.97 -8.75
N GLU A 47 -8.49 7.77 -9.63
CA GLU A 47 -9.88 7.43 -9.32
C GLU A 47 -9.95 6.14 -8.50
N MET A 48 -9.23 5.12 -8.94
CA MET A 48 -9.23 3.81 -8.29
C MET A 48 -8.76 3.88 -6.83
N LEU A 49 -7.64 4.56 -6.55
CA LEU A 49 -7.15 4.68 -5.18
C LEU A 49 -8.06 5.57 -4.33
N ALA A 50 -8.55 6.68 -4.87
CA ALA A 50 -9.46 7.58 -4.15
C ALA A 50 -10.77 6.87 -3.79
N ASP A 51 -11.36 6.12 -4.72
CA ASP A 51 -12.59 5.35 -4.49
C ASP A 51 -12.36 4.21 -3.50
N ALA A 52 -11.22 3.52 -3.58
CA ALA A 52 -10.84 2.48 -2.63
C ALA A 52 -10.72 3.04 -1.20
N LEU A 53 -10.09 4.21 -1.03
CA LEU A 53 -9.98 4.87 0.26
C LEU A 53 -11.35 5.35 0.79
N ASN A 54 -12.20 5.91 -0.06
CA ASN A 54 -13.51 6.42 0.33
C ASN A 54 -14.51 5.33 0.68
N SER A 55 -14.46 4.18 -0.01
CA SER A 55 -15.43 3.09 0.14
C SER A 55 -15.05 2.08 1.23
N ASN A 56 -13.77 1.99 1.59
CA ASN A 56 -13.28 0.96 2.50
C ASN A 56 -13.35 1.41 3.96
N LEU A 57 -14.46 1.07 4.63
CA LEU A 57 -14.66 1.38 6.05
C LEU A 57 -13.63 0.68 6.99
N ASN A 58 -13.03 -0.43 6.54
CA ASN A 58 -12.03 -1.13 7.36
C ASN A 58 -10.76 -0.30 7.52
N LEU A 59 -10.43 0.56 6.55
CA LEU A 59 -9.29 1.47 6.64
C LEU A 59 -9.43 2.51 7.76
N GLN A 60 -10.65 2.81 8.20
CA GLN A 60 -10.88 3.74 9.32
C GLN A 60 -10.37 3.21 10.67
N ARG A 61 -10.04 1.92 10.75
CA ARG A 61 -9.42 1.31 11.95
C ARG A 61 -7.94 1.62 12.06
N TYR A 62 -7.29 1.99 10.96
CA TYR A 62 -5.88 2.31 10.92
C TYR A 62 -5.69 3.82 11.08
N LYS A 63 -4.68 4.20 11.84
CA LYS A 63 -4.15 5.57 11.78
C LYS A 63 -3.24 5.65 10.56
N ILE A 64 -3.71 6.30 9.51
CA ILE A 64 -3.01 6.37 8.25
C ILE A 64 -2.25 7.68 8.15
N LEU A 65 -0.96 7.60 7.85
CA LEU A 65 -0.17 8.74 7.44
C LEU A 65 -0.15 8.83 5.91
N PHE A 66 -0.71 9.91 5.37
CA PHE A 66 -0.64 10.21 3.94
C PHE A 66 0.45 11.26 3.70
N ILE A 67 1.47 10.88 2.92
CA ILE A 67 2.57 11.78 2.56
C ILE A 67 2.42 12.16 1.10
N SER A 68 2.38 13.46 0.82
CA SER A 68 2.27 13.98 -0.56
C SER A 68 3.28 15.08 -0.80
N GLY A 69 3.59 15.31 -2.08
CA GLY A 69 4.32 16.49 -2.55
C GLY A 69 3.47 17.77 -2.53
N LYS A 70 3.81 18.69 -3.40
CA LYS A 70 3.15 20.01 -3.49
C LYS A 70 1.69 19.91 -3.88
N TYR A 71 1.35 18.98 -4.78
CA TYR A 71 0.01 18.78 -5.29
C TYR A 71 -0.38 17.33 -5.16
N SER A 72 -1.51 17.06 -4.52
CA SER A 72 -2.09 15.72 -4.44
C SER A 72 -3.44 15.69 -5.13
N ARG A 73 -3.57 14.81 -6.12
CA ARG A 73 -4.86 14.56 -6.78
C ARG A 73 -5.75 13.65 -5.93
N ILE A 74 -5.14 12.79 -5.12
CA ILE A 74 -5.87 11.90 -4.22
C ILE A 74 -6.58 12.72 -3.14
N LEU A 75 -5.86 13.61 -2.43
CA LEU A 75 -6.43 14.39 -1.33
C LEU A 75 -7.60 15.28 -1.76
N THR A 76 -7.64 15.74 -3.02
CA THR A 76 -8.77 16.54 -3.54
C THR A 76 -10.04 15.71 -3.75
N ARG A 77 -9.94 14.38 -3.78
CA ARG A 77 -11.05 13.44 -4.03
C ARG A 77 -11.46 12.66 -2.79
N LEU A 78 -10.71 12.77 -1.69
CA LEU A 78 -11.06 12.09 -0.44
C LEU A 78 -12.29 12.73 0.20
N ASP A 79 -13.19 11.86 0.69
CA ASP A 79 -14.35 12.28 1.48
C ASP A 79 -13.86 12.86 2.82
N ARG A 80 -14.46 13.97 3.26
CA ARG A 80 -14.20 14.59 4.56
C ARG A 80 -14.53 13.68 5.76
N ARG A 81 -15.22 12.57 5.52
CA ARG A 81 -15.52 11.56 6.54
C ARG A 81 -14.32 10.72 6.94
N PHE A 82 -13.24 10.76 6.16
CA PHE A 82 -12.02 10.01 6.45
C PHE A 82 -11.21 10.71 7.55
N THR A 83 -11.62 10.53 8.80
CA THR A 83 -11.06 11.25 9.97
C THR A 83 -9.77 10.63 10.53
N SER A 84 -9.44 9.39 10.14
CA SER A 84 -8.25 8.66 10.62
C SER A 84 -6.98 8.95 9.79
N LEU A 85 -7.03 9.95 8.88
CA LEU A 85 -5.95 10.29 7.99
C LEU A 85 -5.19 11.50 8.52
N GLU A 86 -3.93 11.31 8.87
CA GLU A 86 -2.98 12.40 9.07
C GLU A 86 -2.29 12.71 7.73
N VAL A 87 -2.19 13.98 7.37
CA VAL A 87 -1.53 14.40 6.13
C VAL A 87 -0.27 15.16 6.44
N ARG A 88 0.86 14.71 5.90
CA ARG A 88 2.13 15.44 5.89
C ARG A 88 2.56 15.74 4.47
N ARG A 89 3.24 16.86 4.28
CA ARG A 89 3.78 17.27 2.98
C ARG A 89 5.29 17.24 2.98
N ALA A 90 5.86 16.63 1.94
CA ALA A 90 7.29 16.65 1.66
C ALA A 90 7.53 17.40 0.35
N PHE A 91 8.33 18.44 0.39
CA PHE A 91 8.70 19.24 -0.79
C PHE A 91 10.10 18.89 -1.30
N THR A 92 10.85 18.12 -0.53
CA THR A 92 12.17 17.61 -0.87
C THR A 92 12.31 16.17 -0.41
N SER A 93 13.22 15.42 -1.04
CA SER A 93 13.57 14.05 -0.62
C SER A 93 14.06 14.00 0.83
N PHE A 94 14.77 15.02 1.31
CA PHE A 94 15.22 15.10 2.71
C PHE A 94 14.06 15.25 3.69
N GLN A 95 13.05 16.05 3.36
CA GLN A 95 11.84 16.16 4.18
C GLN A 95 11.08 14.83 4.22
N LEU A 96 11.00 14.11 3.09
CA LEU A 96 10.40 12.80 3.05
C LEU A 96 11.15 11.82 3.97
N MET A 97 12.48 11.81 3.92
CA MET A 97 13.30 10.99 4.82
C MET A 97 13.02 11.29 6.29
N THR A 98 12.98 12.58 6.67
CA THR A 98 12.66 13.00 8.05
C THR A 98 11.27 12.51 8.48
N ILE A 99 10.26 12.62 7.60
CA ILE A 99 8.90 12.15 7.91
C ILE A 99 8.89 10.63 8.13
N LEU A 100 9.65 9.86 7.34
CA LEU A 100 9.76 8.41 7.50
C LEU A 100 10.47 8.03 8.81
N GLU A 101 11.53 8.73 9.18
CA GLU A 101 12.27 8.52 10.44
C GLU A 101 11.43 8.85 11.68
N GLU A 102 10.59 9.88 11.61
CA GLU A 102 9.68 10.29 12.70
C GLU A 102 8.36 9.52 12.72
N ASN A 103 8.21 8.51 11.88
CA ASN A 103 6.93 7.81 11.75
C ASN A 103 6.54 7.02 13.00
N HIS A 104 5.28 7.12 13.37
CA HIS A 104 4.64 6.35 14.45
C HIS A 104 3.32 5.68 14.00
N HIS A 105 3.03 5.70 12.71
CA HIS A 105 1.83 5.12 12.14
C HIS A 105 2.12 3.70 11.64
N SER A 106 1.13 2.82 11.76
CA SER A 106 1.23 1.44 11.26
C SER A 106 0.95 1.31 9.77
N PHE A 107 0.33 2.32 9.15
CA PHE A 107 0.06 2.33 7.71
C PHE A 107 0.40 3.69 7.10
N LEU A 108 1.26 3.69 6.10
CA LEU A 108 1.69 4.87 5.36
C LEU A 108 1.27 4.76 3.90
N ILE A 109 0.70 5.84 3.38
CA ILE A 109 0.48 6.02 1.94
C ILE A 109 1.37 7.17 1.49
N VAL A 110 2.30 6.88 0.58
CA VAL A 110 3.22 7.88 0.03
C VAL A 110 2.87 8.12 -1.43
N GLU A 111 2.41 9.32 -1.76
CA GLU A 111 2.17 9.71 -3.15
C GLU A 111 3.50 10.08 -3.80
N HIS A 112 3.92 9.29 -4.79
CA HIS A 112 5.16 9.49 -5.50
C HIS A 112 5.12 10.80 -6.30
N ASP A 113 6.11 11.65 -6.08
CA ASP A 113 6.30 12.90 -6.80
C ASP A 113 7.74 12.95 -7.37
N PRO A 114 7.92 12.80 -8.70
CA PRO A 114 9.24 12.85 -9.34
C PRO A 114 10.01 14.13 -9.08
N MET A 115 9.30 15.25 -8.81
CA MET A 115 9.90 16.56 -8.53
C MET A 115 10.76 16.55 -7.26
N LEU A 116 10.53 15.62 -6.33
CA LEU A 116 11.33 15.47 -5.11
C LEU A 116 12.80 15.10 -5.39
N TYR A 117 13.09 14.62 -6.60
CA TYR A 117 14.40 14.09 -7.00
C TYR A 117 15.09 14.92 -8.09
N GLU A 118 14.48 16.02 -8.58
CA GLU A 118 15.04 16.82 -9.69
C GLU A 118 16.45 17.32 -9.37
N ASP A 119 16.65 17.87 -8.17
CA ASP A 119 17.94 18.43 -7.74
C ASP A 119 18.88 17.40 -7.10
N ALA A 120 18.41 16.19 -6.81
CA ALA A 120 19.14 15.20 -6.05
C ALA A 120 18.78 13.76 -6.47
N LYS A 121 19.07 13.39 -7.73
CA LYS A 121 18.71 12.08 -8.32
C LYS A 121 19.26 10.88 -7.55
N GLN A 122 20.40 11.04 -6.87
CA GLN A 122 20.97 9.99 -6.01
C GLN A 122 20.09 9.67 -4.80
N MET A 123 19.21 10.59 -4.40
CA MET A 123 18.31 10.40 -3.25
C MET A 123 17.22 9.36 -3.52
N VAL A 124 16.96 8.99 -4.78
CA VAL A 124 15.98 7.96 -5.14
C VAL A 124 16.29 6.63 -4.43
N GLU A 125 17.55 6.22 -4.42
CA GLU A 125 17.99 4.98 -3.79
C GLU A 125 17.87 5.06 -2.27
N TYR A 126 18.31 6.17 -1.67
CA TYR A 126 18.21 6.38 -0.22
C TYR A 126 16.75 6.43 0.25
N VAL A 127 15.86 7.09 -0.48
CA VAL A 127 14.42 7.10 -0.17
C VAL A 127 13.81 5.71 -0.33
N GLY A 128 14.17 4.97 -1.38
CA GLY A 128 13.73 3.59 -1.56
C GLY A 128 14.13 2.70 -0.40
N GLU A 129 15.38 2.81 0.05
CA GLU A 129 15.88 2.07 1.21
C GLU A 129 15.22 2.49 2.52
N ALA A 130 14.96 3.79 2.71
CA ALA A 130 14.24 4.28 3.87
C ALA A 130 12.79 3.75 3.91
N LEU A 131 12.08 3.74 2.78
CA LEU A 131 10.75 3.11 2.67
C LEU A 131 10.82 1.63 3.05
N LYS A 132 11.81 0.90 2.52
CA LYS A 132 12.02 -0.52 2.86
C LYS A 132 12.37 -0.73 4.33
N GLN A 133 13.17 0.15 4.93
CA GLN A 133 13.49 0.07 6.36
C GLN A 133 12.26 0.36 7.22
N THR A 134 11.51 1.43 6.91
CA THR A 134 10.28 1.80 7.63
C THR A 134 9.21 0.70 7.51
N SER A 135 9.21 -0.06 6.41
CA SER A 135 8.25 -1.16 6.23
C SER A 135 8.43 -2.33 7.19
N ARG A 136 9.50 -2.39 7.95
CA ARG A 136 9.69 -3.40 9.01
C ARG A 136 8.84 -3.16 10.26
N GLU A 137 8.28 -1.96 10.40
CA GLU A 137 7.47 -1.54 11.55
C GLU A 137 6.09 -0.99 11.11
N ALA A 138 5.90 -0.81 9.80
CA ALA A 138 4.67 -0.26 9.24
C ALA A 138 4.40 -0.82 7.85
N THR A 139 3.14 -0.86 7.44
CA THR A 139 2.79 -1.17 6.05
C THR A 139 2.94 0.08 5.20
N ILE A 140 3.67 -0.02 4.09
CA ILE A 140 3.90 1.11 3.18
C ILE A 140 3.24 0.84 1.84
N LEU A 141 2.47 1.80 1.36
CA LEU A 141 1.95 1.87 0.01
C LEU A 141 2.53 3.09 -0.71
N LEU A 142 3.52 2.89 -1.57
CA LEU A 142 4.00 3.91 -2.49
C LEU A 142 3.09 3.92 -3.72
N TYR A 143 2.38 5.01 -3.92
CA TYR A 143 1.41 5.17 -4.98
C TYR A 143 1.90 6.11 -6.08
N SER A 144 1.64 5.75 -7.33
CA SER A 144 1.82 6.63 -8.49
C SER A 144 0.76 6.36 -9.56
N PRO A 145 0.29 7.38 -10.29
CA PRO A 145 -0.60 7.17 -11.44
C PRO A 145 0.11 6.61 -12.66
N ALA A 146 1.44 6.67 -12.72
CA ALA A 146 2.24 6.19 -13.85
C ALA A 146 3.61 5.73 -13.39
N LEU A 147 4.21 4.82 -14.13
CA LEU A 147 5.58 4.38 -13.93
C LEU A 147 6.55 5.39 -14.54
N ASP A 148 7.51 5.85 -13.75
CA ASP A 148 8.63 6.68 -14.18
C ASP A 148 9.98 6.04 -13.78
N PRO A 149 11.14 6.55 -14.28
CA PRO A 149 12.44 5.95 -14.00
C PRO A 149 12.86 5.94 -12.53
N HIS A 150 12.36 6.89 -11.70
CA HIS A 150 12.63 6.93 -10.27
C HIS A 150 11.82 5.88 -9.54
N LEU A 151 10.52 5.79 -9.83
CA LEU A 151 9.64 4.78 -9.30
C LEU A 151 10.11 3.37 -9.69
N GLN A 152 10.56 3.18 -10.93
CA GLN A 152 11.07 1.89 -11.39
C GLN A 152 12.21 1.36 -10.52
N LYS A 153 13.15 2.21 -10.10
CA LYS A 153 14.22 1.81 -9.16
C LYS A 153 13.66 1.41 -7.79
N MET A 154 12.63 2.11 -7.30
CA MET A 154 12.01 1.80 -6.01
C MET A 154 11.22 0.49 -6.07
N THR A 155 10.66 0.10 -7.24
CA THR A 155 9.97 -1.19 -7.39
C THR A 155 10.90 -2.38 -7.18
N GLU A 156 12.21 -2.22 -7.38
CA GLU A 156 13.20 -3.29 -7.16
C GLU A 156 13.35 -3.64 -5.66
N LEU A 157 13.01 -2.71 -4.76
CA LEU A 157 13.07 -2.87 -3.30
C LEU A 157 11.72 -3.28 -2.71
N ALA A 158 10.63 -3.17 -3.47
CA ALA A 158 9.30 -3.46 -3.01
C ALA A 158 9.06 -4.96 -2.82
N ASP A 159 8.27 -5.33 -1.80
CA ASP A 159 7.83 -6.71 -1.60
C ASP A 159 6.77 -7.12 -2.62
N ARG A 160 5.89 -6.17 -2.99
CA ARG A 160 4.84 -6.38 -4.00
C ARG A 160 4.67 -5.13 -4.86
N VAL A 161 4.39 -5.35 -6.14
CA VAL A 161 4.09 -4.29 -7.09
C VAL A 161 2.76 -4.60 -7.77
N PHE A 162 1.80 -3.71 -7.59
CA PHE A 162 0.49 -3.79 -8.22
C PHE A 162 0.41 -2.80 -9.38
N CYS A 163 0.03 -3.28 -10.56
CA CYS A 163 -0.16 -2.45 -11.73
C CYS A 163 -1.59 -2.64 -12.24
N ILE A 164 -2.40 -1.58 -12.18
CA ILE A 164 -3.78 -1.58 -12.66
C ILE A 164 -3.87 -0.53 -13.77
N TYR A 165 -4.25 -0.97 -14.95
CA TYR A 165 -4.43 -0.12 -16.12
C TYR A 165 -5.89 -0.16 -16.56
N GLU A 166 -6.43 0.98 -16.94
CA GLU A 166 -7.69 1.01 -17.68
C GLU A 166 -7.45 0.45 -19.09
N GLY A 167 -8.40 -0.33 -19.60
CA GLY A 167 -8.23 -1.24 -20.72
C GLY A 167 -7.75 -0.66 -22.06
N GLU A 168 -7.62 0.67 -22.23
CA GLU A 168 -7.11 1.30 -23.45
C GLU A 168 -5.61 1.63 -23.43
N ASN A 169 -4.94 1.55 -22.29
CA ASN A 169 -3.53 1.95 -22.13
C ASN A 169 -2.62 0.84 -21.61
N ALA A 170 -2.94 -0.42 -21.85
CA ALA A 170 -2.05 -1.52 -21.50
C ALA A 170 -0.70 -1.35 -22.26
N PRO A 171 0.46 -1.25 -21.58
CA PRO A 171 1.74 -1.12 -22.25
C PRO A 171 2.02 -2.37 -23.08
N VAL A 172 2.36 -2.18 -24.35
CA VAL A 172 2.82 -3.26 -25.24
C VAL A 172 4.02 -3.94 -24.58
N LYS A 173 3.91 -5.25 -24.35
CA LYS A 173 4.86 -6.10 -23.62
C LYS A 173 6.31 -5.91 -24.07
N GLY A 174 7.07 -5.13 -23.31
CA GLY A 174 8.50 -5.31 -23.19
C GLY A 174 8.76 -6.32 -22.06
N ARG A 175 9.44 -7.42 -22.39
CA ARG A 175 9.74 -8.51 -21.44
C ARG A 175 10.67 -8.03 -20.33
N ALA A 176 10.12 -7.47 -19.24
CA ALA A 176 10.83 -7.35 -17.98
C ALA A 176 10.62 -8.66 -17.21
N LYS A 177 11.69 -9.22 -16.65
CA LYS A 177 11.64 -10.36 -15.74
C LYS A 177 10.90 -9.91 -14.50
N MET A 178 9.64 -10.32 -14.36
CA MET A 178 8.82 -10.06 -13.18
C MET A 178 9.15 -11.06 -12.08
N PRO A 179 9.18 -10.64 -10.79
CA PRO A 179 9.18 -11.58 -9.67
C PRO A 179 7.91 -12.45 -9.71
N VAL A 180 8.00 -13.67 -9.17
CA VAL A 180 7.09 -14.81 -9.43
C VAL A 180 5.65 -14.65 -8.92
N ASP A 181 5.29 -13.54 -8.25
CA ASP A 181 3.97 -13.35 -7.60
C ASP A 181 3.15 -12.16 -8.14
N GLN A 182 3.18 -11.90 -9.44
CA GLN A 182 2.33 -10.86 -10.02
C GLN A 182 1.06 -11.45 -10.61
N ALA A 183 -0.07 -11.19 -9.96
CA ALA A 183 -1.40 -11.45 -10.51
C ALA A 183 -1.75 -10.38 -11.55
N THR A 184 -1.72 -10.74 -12.83
CA THR A 184 -2.18 -9.92 -13.94
C THR A 184 -3.69 -10.14 -14.12
N LEU A 185 -4.51 -9.12 -13.87
CA LEU A 185 -5.95 -9.14 -14.14
C LEU A 185 -6.22 -8.89 -15.64
N GLU A 186 -6.00 -9.89 -16.49
CA GLU A 186 -6.47 -9.90 -17.89
C GLU A 186 -7.73 -10.78 -18.10
N ALA A 187 -8.47 -11.13 -17.08
CA ALA A 187 -9.57 -12.08 -17.24
C ALA A 187 -10.87 -11.60 -16.60
N TYR A 188 -11.48 -10.53 -17.13
CA TYR A 188 -12.94 -10.36 -17.06
C TYR A 188 -13.35 -9.34 -18.14
N SER A 189 -13.50 -9.83 -19.37
CA SER A 189 -14.41 -9.29 -20.38
C SER A 189 -15.50 -10.30 -20.64
#